data_b71cdd41842e63bdad158309ccc44195
#
_entry.id   b71cdd41842e63bdad158309ccc44195
#
_cell.length_a   1.000
_cell.length_b   1.000
_cell.length_c   1.000
_cell.angle_alpha   90.00
_cell.angle_beta   90.00
_cell.angle_gamma   90.00
#
_symmetry.space_group_name_H-M   'P 1'
#
loop_
_entity.id
_entity.type
_entity.pdbx_description
1 polymer ?
#
loop_
_entity_poly.entity_id
_entity_poly.type
_entity_poly.pdbx_seq_one_letter_code
_entity_poly.pdbx_strand_id
1 'polypeptide(L)'
;DPETGATQKIMPDAQPGDVIFKDLNNNGVIDDGDKTFIGDPHPDVTYGLSITLGYKGFDFAVTGYGVAGNQIAKSYRNNTNTTFDNYTTEILGRWHGEGTSNRLPAIDGSAINYGYVSDLYIEDGDYFRISNVTLGYDFTRLFKSKYISQLRLYASVQNLFTFTNYSGMDPEIGYGGGDDWTSGIDLGYYPGARTYMFGVNLKF
;
A
#
# COMPACT_ATOMS: atom_id res chain seq x y z
N ASP A 1 -36.28 18.74 -2.45
CA ASP A 1 -36.25 20.13 -2.02
C ASP A 1 -37.27 20.31 -0.88
N PRO A 2 -36.85 20.66 0.34
CA PRO A 2 -37.78 20.81 1.47
C PRO A 2 -38.74 22.01 1.34
N GLU A 3 -38.42 23.01 0.53
CA GLU A 3 -39.28 24.19 0.34
C GLU A 3 -40.34 24.00 -0.74
N THR A 4 -40.02 23.27 -1.78
CA THR A 4 -40.91 23.10 -2.94
C THR A 4 -41.54 21.72 -3.03
N GLY A 5 -41.06 20.72 -2.27
CA GLY A 5 -41.49 19.33 -2.37
C GLY A 5 -41.09 18.64 -3.70
N ALA A 6 -40.33 19.32 -4.55
CA ALA A 6 -39.89 18.77 -5.82
C ALA A 6 -38.69 17.82 -5.62
N THR A 7 -38.69 16.70 -6.32
CA THR A 7 -37.54 15.81 -6.36
C THR A 7 -36.42 16.45 -7.19
N GLN A 8 -35.35 16.87 -6.55
CA GLN A 8 -34.16 17.42 -7.21
C GLN A 8 -33.06 16.38 -7.25
N LYS A 9 -32.37 16.27 -8.37
CA LYS A 9 -31.13 15.46 -8.42
C LYS A 9 -30.01 16.24 -7.76
N ILE A 10 -29.38 15.66 -6.72
CA ILE A 10 -28.22 16.23 -6.03
C ILE A 10 -27.02 16.36 -6.99
N MET A 11 -26.93 15.46 -7.95
CA MET A 11 -25.93 15.47 -9.03
C MET A 11 -26.66 15.40 -10.38
N PRO A 12 -27.02 16.54 -10.95
CA PRO A 12 -27.88 16.56 -12.16
C PRO A 12 -27.22 15.94 -13.39
N ASP A 13 -25.90 16.03 -13.50
CA ASP A 13 -25.12 15.52 -14.63
C ASP A 13 -24.68 14.06 -14.47
N ALA A 14 -24.92 13.45 -13.31
CA ALA A 14 -24.54 12.06 -13.07
C ALA A 14 -25.42 11.08 -13.85
N GLN A 15 -24.77 10.03 -14.35
CA GLN A 15 -25.38 8.96 -15.11
C GLN A 15 -25.25 7.61 -14.37
N PRO A 16 -25.99 6.59 -14.76
CA PRO A 16 -25.82 5.25 -14.22
C PRO A 16 -24.37 4.77 -14.41
N GLY A 17 -23.73 4.37 -13.29
CA GLY A 17 -22.32 3.98 -13.28
C GLY A 17 -21.36 5.03 -12.77
N ASP A 18 -21.84 6.26 -12.54
CA ASP A 18 -21.01 7.30 -11.93
C ASP A 18 -20.92 7.16 -10.40
N VAL A 19 -19.90 7.76 -9.84
CA VAL A 19 -19.72 7.89 -8.39
C VAL A 19 -20.80 8.81 -7.84
N ILE A 20 -21.44 8.41 -6.74
CA ILE A 20 -22.40 9.23 -6.01
C ILE A 20 -21.69 9.83 -4.79
N PHE A 21 -21.51 11.15 -4.81
CA PHE A 21 -21.01 11.89 -3.66
C PHE A 21 -22.12 12.11 -2.63
N LYS A 22 -21.72 12.20 -1.38
CA LYS A 22 -22.62 12.41 -0.26
C LYS A 22 -22.78 13.89 0.02
N ASP A 23 -24.01 14.38 0.00
CA ASP A 23 -24.38 15.70 0.50
C ASP A 23 -24.31 15.66 2.04
N LEU A 24 -23.24 16.23 2.60
CA LEU A 24 -22.94 16.19 4.03
C LEU A 24 -23.67 17.29 4.80
N ASN A 25 -23.90 18.44 4.18
CA ASN A 25 -24.57 19.58 4.78
C ASN A 25 -26.09 19.59 4.54
N ASN A 26 -26.60 18.66 3.69
CA ASN A 26 -28.01 18.49 3.30
C ASN A 26 -28.60 19.75 2.62
N ASN A 27 -27.80 20.45 1.83
CA ASN A 27 -28.26 21.62 1.08
C ASN A 27 -28.87 21.25 -0.30
N GLY A 28 -28.77 19.98 -0.70
CA GLY A 28 -29.30 19.46 -1.97
C GLY A 28 -28.41 19.67 -3.18
N VAL A 29 -27.16 20.10 -2.97
CA VAL A 29 -26.15 20.33 -4.02
C VAL A 29 -24.81 19.79 -3.54
N ILE A 30 -24.03 19.15 -4.39
CA ILE A 30 -22.66 18.75 -4.07
C ILE A 30 -21.73 19.92 -4.35
N ASP A 31 -21.15 20.49 -3.29
CA ASP A 31 -20.26 21.64 -3.34
C ASP A 31 -19.08 21.54 -2.36
N ASP A 32 -18.34 22.64 -2.19
CA ASP A 32 -17.20 22.68 -1.26
C ASP A 32 -17.60 22.47 0.21
N GLY A 33 -18.86 22.66 0.57
CA GLY A 33 -19.40 22.38 1.89
C GLY A 33 -19.50 20.89 2.23
N ASP A 34 -19.38 20.02 1.22
CA ASP A 34 -19.40 18.57 1.38
C ASP A 34 -18.02 17.94 1.51
N LYS A 35 -16.98 18.76 1.48
CA LYS A 35 -15.61 18.27 1.72
C LYS A 35 -15.37 17.93 3.19
N THR A 36 -14.79 16.79 3.43
CA THR A 36 -14.47 16.31 4.78
C THR A 36 -13.13 15.57 4.78
N PHE A 37 -12.65 15.24 5.99
CA PHE A 37 -11.49 14.36 6.12
C PHE A 37 -11.88 12.96 5.67
N ILE A 38 -11.11 12.40 4.72
CA ILE A 38 -11.36 11.08 4.14
C ILE A 38 -10.26 10.07 4.48
N GLY A 39 -9.17 10.48 5.14
CA GLY A 39 -8.10 9.60 5.56
C GLY A 39 -6.99 10.32 6.31
N ASP A 40 -6.19 9.56 7.06
CA ASP A 40 -5.01 10.02 7.78
C ASP A 40 -3.78 9.19 7.34
N PRO A 41 -2.74 9.82 6.80
CA PRO A 41 -1.52 9.11 6.41
C PRO A 41 -0.62 8.73 7.61
N HIS A 42 -0.90 9.28 8.79
CA HIS A 42 -0.06 9.03 9.96
C HIS A 42 -0.49 7.75 10.68
N PRO A 43 0.45 6.82 10.95
CA PRO A 43 0.10 5.61 11.67
C PRO A 43 -0.16 5.90 13.15
N ASP A 44 -1.17 5.24 13.72
CA ASP A 44 -1.43 5.24 15.15
C ASP A 44 -0.35 4.50 15.93
N VAL A 45 0.19 3.43 15.33
CA VAL A 45 1.20 2.57 15.95
C VAL A 45 2.27 2.18 14.95
N THR A 46 3.53 2.28 15.39
CA THR A 46 4.67 1.67 14.73
C THR A 46 5.24 0.58 15.62
N TYR A 47 5.56 -0.58 15.04
CA TYR A 47 6.05 -1.72 15.81
C TYR A 47 7.15 -2.49 15.10
N GLY A 48 7.99 -3.16 15.89
CA GLY A 48 9.08 -3.96 15.37
C GLY A 48 9.26 -5.25 16.15
N LEU A 49 9.76 -6.27 15.48
CA LEU A 49 10.07 -7.56 16.04
C LEU A 49 11.49 -7.98 15.64
N SER A 50 12.28 -8.46 16.60
CA SER A 50 13.56 -9.08 16.35
C SER A 50 13.67 -10.37 17.15
N ILE A 51 13.94 -11.48 16.47
CA ILE A 51 14.15 -12.79 17.07
C ILE A 51 15.50 -13.31 16.62
N THR A 52 16.33 -13.72 17.59
CA THR A 52 17.61 -14.37 17.34
C THR A 52 17.66 -15.68 18.10
N LEU A 53 17.98 -16.75 17.40
CA LEU A 53 18.07 -18.10 17.96
C LEU A 53 19.42 -18.70 17.63
N GLY A 54 19.99 -19.44 18.57
CA GLY A 54 21.25 -20.16 18.38
C GLY A 54 21.15 -21.58 18.92
N TYR A 55 21.53 -22.55 18.12
CA TYR A 55 21.53 -23.95 18.55
C TYR A 55 22.58 -24.79 17.80
N LYS A 56 23.49 -25.38 18.56
CA LYS A 56 24.51 -26.33 18.06
C LYS A 56 25.30 -25.86 16.82
N GLY A 57 25.64 -24.57 16.77
CA GLY A 57 26.37 -23.97 15.65
C GLY A 57 25.48 -23.31 14.60
N PHE A 58 24.18 -23.58 14.59
CA PHE A 58 23.21 -22.81 13.83
C PHE A 58 22.92 -21.49 14.53
N ASP A 59 22.83 -20.44 13.77
CA ASP A 59 22.25 -19.17 14.15
C ASP A 59 21.15 -18.78 13.18
N PHE A 60 20.05 -18.32 13.72
CA PHE A 60 18.91 -17.82 12.97
C PHE A 60 18.53 -16.44 13.51
N ALA A 61 18.35 -15.48 12.62
CA ALA A 61 17.85 -14.17 12.98
C ALA A 61 16.75 -13.74 12.02
N VAL A 62 15.70 -13.18 12.57
CA VAL A 62 14.63 -12.55 11.80
C VAL A 62 14.32 -11.19 12.41
N THR A 63 14.17 -10.18 11.55
CA THR A 63 13.72 -8.86 11.93
C THR A 63 12.54 -8.45 11.03
N GLY A 64 11.60 -7.77 11.63
CA GLY A 64 10.45 -7.23 10.93
C GLY A 64 9.95 -5.98 11.60
N TYR A 65 9.23 -5.18 10.86
CA TYR A 65 8.58 -3.96 11.33
C TYR A 65 7.29 -3.71 10.58
N GLY A 66 6.46 -2.87 11.13
CA GLY A 66 5.20 -2.50 10.52
C GLY A 66 4.59 -1.28 11.15
N VAL A 67 3.52 -0.84 10.54
CA VAL A 67 2.67 0.25 11.01
C VAL A 67 1.21 -0.18 10.97
N ALA A 68 0.39 0.48 11.74
CA ALA A 68 -1.05 0.28 11.75
C ALA A 68 -1.79 1.59 12.03
N GLY A 69 -2.98 1.72 11.46
CA GLY A 69 -3.88 2.86 11.61
C GLY A 69 -3.68 3.97 10.59
N ASN A 70 -2.77 3.83 9.64
CA ASN A 70 -2.59 4.80 8.57
C ASN A 70 -3.41 4.43 7.32
N GLN A 71 -3.70 5.44 6.52
CA GLN A 71 -4.38 5.28 5.25
C GLN A 71 -3.54 5.84 4.11
N ILE A 72 -3.73 5.27 2.93
CA ILE A 72 -2.98 5.60 1.72
C ILE A 72 -3.95 6.08 0.65
N ALA A 73 -3.65 7.24 0.08
CA ALA A 73 -4.31 7.73 -1.12
C ALA A 73 -3.62 7.16 -2.37
N LYS A 74 -4.28 6.22 -3.04
CA LYS A 74 -3.77 5.58 -4.27
C LYS A 74 -3.95 6.51 -5.46
N SER A 75 -2.99 7.38 -5.70
CA SER A 75 -3.08 8.52 -6.64
C SER A 75 -2.44 8.27 -8.01
N TYR A 76 -1.75 7.15 -8.23
CA TYR A 76 -1.18 6.82 -9.54
C TYR A 76 -2.23 6.37 -10.57
N ARG A 77 -3.48 6.30 -10.19
CA ARG A 77 -4.58 6.15 -11.12
C ARG A 77 -4.70 7.41 -11.94
N ASN A 78 -4.73 7.26 -13.24
CA ASN A 78 -4.83 8.39 -14.13
C ASN A 78 -6.20 9.05 -14.01
N ASN A 79 -6.19 10.37 -13.81
CA ASN A 79 -7.40 11.20 -13.80
C ASN A 79 -7.94 11.49 -15.21
N THR A 80 -7.18 11.14 -16.22
CA THR A 80 -7.58 11.33 -17.61
C THR A 80 -7.95 9.98 -18.20
N ASN A 81 -9.25 9.75 -18.33
CA ASN A 81 -9.82 8.60 -19.05
C ASN A 81 -9.54 8.73 -20.54
N THR A 82 -8.30 8.54 -20.94
CA THR A 82 -8.01 8.46 -22.35
C THR A 82 -7.98 7.01 -22.78
N THR A 83 -8.51 6.73 -23.96
CA THR A 83 -8.49 5.38 -24.56
C THR A 83 -7.08 4.87 -24.85
N PHE A 84 -6.05 5.70 -24.59
CA PHE A 84 -4.64 5.39 -24.82
C PHE A 84 -3.89 4.99 -23.55
N ASP A 85 -4.50 5.15 -22.38
CA ASP A 85 -3.87 4.79 -21.10
C ASP A 85 -4.03 3.30 -20.80
N ASN A 86 -2.98 2.71 -20.25
CA ASN A 86 -3.07 1.35 -19.75
C ASN A 86 -3.80 1.32 -18.40
N TYR A 87 -4.64 0.32 -18.24
CA TYR A 87 -5.38 0.08 -17.02
C TYR A 87 -4.78 -1.09 -16.23
N THR A 88 -4.93 -1.05 -14.91
CA THR A 88 -4.68 -2.22 -14.07
C THR A 88 -5.79 -3.25 -14.26
N THR A 89 -5.55 -4.50 -13.84
CA THR A 89 -6.56 -5.56 -13.92
C THR A 89 -7.81 -5.29 -13.07
N GLU A 90 -7.74 -4.36 -12.13
CA GLU A 90 -8.90 -3.91 -11.34
C GLU A 90 -10.05 -3.38 -12.20
N ILE A 91 -9.73 -2.85 -13.37
CA ILE A 91 -10.71 -2.35 -14.34
C ILE A 91 -11.74 -3.41 -14.77
N LEU A 92 -11.37 -4.68 -14.68
CA LEU A 92 -12.28 -5.79 -15.02
C LEU A 92 -13.48 -5.86 -14.06
N GLY A 93 -13.33 -5.28 -12.85
CA GLY A 93 -14.39 -5.17 -11.85
C GLY A 93 -15.20 -3.86 -11.92
N ARG A 94 -15.06 -3.06 -12.99
CA ARG A 94 -15.80 -1.80 -13.16
C ARG A 94 -17.27 -2.02 -13.45
N TRP A 95 -18.05 -0.99 -13.25
CA TRP A 95 -19.43 -0.95 -13.74
C TRP A 95 -19.46 -0.88 -15.28
N HIS A 96 -20.24 -1.73 -15.92
CA HIS A 96 -20.47 -1.75 -17.36
C HIS A 96 -21.93 -2.14 -17.70
N GLY A 97 -22.83 -1.90 -16.76
CA GLY A 97 -24.25 -2.16 -16.86
C GLY A 97 -24.85 -2.48 -15.49
N GLU A 98 -26.17 -2.47 -15.39
CA GLU A 98 -26.87 -2.75 -14.15
C GLU A 98 -26.46 -4.10 -13.54
N GLY A 99 -26.17 -4.11 -12.25
CA GLY A 99 -25.78 -5.30 -11.49
C GLY A 99 -24.34 -5.77 -11.69
N THR A 100 -23.50 -5.09 -12.47
CA THR A 100 -22.13 -5.55 -12.77
C THR A 100 -21.09 -5.13 -11.73
N SER A 101 -21.25 -3.99 -11.10
CA SER A 101 -20.37 -3.52 -10.03
C SER A 101 -21.05 -2.44 -9.17
N ASN A 102 -20.75 -2.49 -7.86
CA ASN A 102 -21.04 -1.40 -6.91
C ASN A 102 -19.76 -0.82 -6.32
N ARG A 103 -18.59 -1.22 -6.84
CA ARG A 103 -17.29 -0.86 -6.26
C ARG A 103 -16.52 0.14 -7.13
N LEU A 104 -16.48 -0.09 -8.43
CA LEU A 104 -15.74 0.74 -9.36
C LEU A 104 -16.71 1.38 -10.35
N PRO A 105 -16.56 2.68 -10.63
CA PRO A 105 -17.41 3.38 -11.56
C PRO A 105 -17.21 2.92 -13.01
N ALA A 106 -18.07 3.41 -13.88
CA ALA A 106 -17.91 3.28 -15.32
C ALA A 106 -16.67 4.02 -15.82
N ILE A 107 -16.13 3.54 -16.93
CA ILE A 107 -15.11 4.26 -17.70
C ILE A 107 -15.82 4.83 -18.92
N ASP A 108 -16.31 6.02 -18.79
CA ASP A 108 -17.07 6.69 -19.84
C ASP A 108 -16.49 8.06 -20.22
N GLY A 109 -15.35 8.44 -19.62
CA GLY A 109 -14.75 9.75 -19.80
C GLY A 109 -15.40 10.84 -18.94
N SER A 110 -16.33 10.47 -18.05
CA SER A 110 -16.96 11.42 -17.14
C SER A 110 -15.92 11.99 -16.15
N ALA A 111 -15.82 13.31 -16.09
CA ALA A 111 -14.98 14.00 -15.10
C ALA A 111 -15.47 13.77 -13.67
N ILE A 112 -16.72 13.39 -13.47
CA ILE A 112 -17.33 13.12 -12.16
C ILE A 112 -16.58 11.99 -11.45
N ASN A 113 -16.29 10.90 -12.18
CA ASN A 113 -15.72 9.69 -11.60
C ASN A 113 -14.26 9.83 -11.18
N TYR A 114 -13.50 10.70 -11.84
CA TYR A 114 -12.05 10.75 -11.73
C TYR A 114 -11.49 12.14 -11.45
N GLY A 115 -12.31 13.18 -11.59
CA GLY A 115 -11.90 14.58 -11.40
C GLY A 115 -11.87 15.02 -9.93
N TYR A 116 -12.47 14.26 -9.04
CA TYR A 116 -12.57 14.61 -7.63
C TYR A 116 -11.85 13.60 -6.76
N VAL A 117 -11.18 14.10 -5.71
CA VAL A 117 -10.62 13.26 -4.66
C VAL A 117 -11.77 12.73 -3.81
N SER A 118 -11.81 11.42 -3.60
CA SER A 118 -12.84 10.76 -2.80
C SER A 118 -12.25 9.58 -2.02
N ASP A 119 -12.99 9.07 -1.06
CA ASP A 119 -12.65 7.88 -0.27
C ASP A 119 -12.55 6.60 -1.11
N LEU A 120 -13.06 6.62 -2.34
CA LEU A 120 -12.89 5.52 -3.31
C LEU A 120 -11.41 5.14 -3.53
N TYR A 121 -10.49 6.10 -3.37
CA TYR A 121 -9.06 5.94 -3.59
C TYR A 121 -8.26 5.84 -2.31
N ILE A 122 -8.94 5.82 -1.16
CA ILE A 122 -8.30 5.67 0.15
C ILE A 122 -8.33 4.20 0.55
N GLU A 123 -7.18 3.65 0.86
CA GLU A 123 -7.02 2.26 1.28
C GLU A 123 -6.28 2.19 2.62
N ASP A 124 -6.46 1.09 3.36
CA ASP A 124 -5.67 0.83 4.56
C ASP A 124 -4.20 0.67 4.19
N GLY A 125 -3.36 1.39 4.92
CA GLY A 125 -1.91 1.36 4.78
C GLY A 125 -1.22 0.42 5.76
N ASP A 126 -1.96 -0.35 6.54
CA ASP A 126 -1.42 -1.28 7.52
C ASP A 126 -0.53 -2.31 6.86
N TYR A 127 0.65 -2.54 7.46
CA TYR A 127 1.51 -3.62 7.00
C TYR A 127 2.44 -4.14 8.10
N PHE A 128 2.90 -5.37 7.89
CA PHE A 128 4.05 -5.95 8.58
C PHE A 128 5.03 -6.51 7.57
N ARG A 129 6.27 -6.02 7.60
CA ARG A 129 7.34 -6.45 6.70
C ARG A 129 8.37 -7.29 7.44
N ILE A 130 8.66 -8.48 6.92
CA ILE A 130 9.85 -9.24 7.30
C ILE A 130 11.02 -8.64 6.53
N SER A 131 11.75 -7.74 7.20
CA SER A 131 12.80 -6.94 6.58
C SER A 131 14.09 -7.72 6.36
N ASN A 132 14.42 -8.65 7.25
CA ASN A 132 15.60 -9.48 7.10
C ASN A 132 15.42 -10.84 7.75
N VAL A 133 15.89 -11.88 7.07
CA VAL A 133 16.02 -13.24 7.62
C VAL A 133 17.41 -13.72 7.31
N THR A 134 18.13 -14.19 8.33
CA THR A 134 19.48 -14.74 8.21
C THR A 134 19.54 -16.11 8.86
N LEU A 135 20.12 -17.07 8.15
CA LEU A 135 20.44 -18.39 8.65
C LEU A 135 21.93 -18.62 8.46
N GLY A 136 22.63 -18.90 9.54
CA GLY A 136 24.06 -19.18 9.55
C GLY A 136 24.37 -20.53 10.19
N TYR A 137 25.54 -21.05 9.85
CA TYR A 137 26.10 -22.23 10.51
C TYR A 137 27.61 -22.07 10.72
N ASP A 138 28.08 -22.29 11.94
CA ASP A 138 29.49 -22.27 12.31
C ASP A 138 30.10 -23.67 12.17
N PHE A 139 30.82 -23.86 11.09
CA PHE A 139 31.51 -25.11 10.74
C PHE A 139 32.72 -25.38 11.61
N THR A 140 33.23 -24.44 12.38
CA THR A 140 34.38 -24.63 13.30
C THR A 140 34.15 -25.78 14.28
N ARG A 141 32.85 -26.06 14.55
CA ARG A 141 32.47 -27.18 15.44
C ARG A 141 32.66 -28.57 14.81
N LEU A 142 32.72 -28.65 13.48
CA LEU A 142 32.86 -29.94 12.78
C LEU A 142 34.29 -30.34 12.56
N PHE A 143 35.23 -29.41 12.53
CA PHE A 143 36.64 -29.67 12.35
C PHE A 143 37.51 -28.80 13.25
N LYS A 144 38.42 -29.43 13.95
CA LYS A 144 39.42 -28.74 14.76
C LYS A 144 40.60 -28.39 13.86
N SER A 145 40.69 -27.14 13.44
CA SER A 145 41.82 -26.61 12.69
C SER A 145 42.75 -25.83 13.63
N LYS A 146 44.06 -25.96 13.46
CA LYS A 146 45.05 -25.16 14.17
C LYS A 146 45.16 -23.73 13.61
N TYR A 147 44.70 -23.53 12.35
CA TYR A 147 44.89 -22.29 11.60
C TYR A 147 43.58 -21.50 11.41
N ILE A 148 42.46 -22.13 11.59
CA ILE A 148 41.13 -21.49 11.40
C ILE A 148 40.43 -21.50 12.75
N SER A 149 40.23 -20.31 13.30
CA SER A 149 39.56 -20.12 14.59
C SER A 149 38.01 -19.98 14.42
N GLN A 150 37.54 -19.57 13.24
CA GLN A 150 36.14 -19.53 12.92
C GLN A 150 35.90 -19.70 11.42
N LEU A 151 34.93 -20.53 11.06
CA LEU A 151 34.39 -20.62 9.71
C LEU A 151 32.83 -20.66 9.79
N ARG A 152 32.19 -19.52 9.53
CA ARG A 152 30.75 -19.44 9.50
C ARG A 152 30.27 -19.12 8.08
N LEU A 153 29.38 -19.96 7.56
CA LEU A 153 28.64 -19.68 6.32
C LEU A 153 27.24 -19.19 6.68
N TYR A 154 26.72 -18.23 5.92
CA TYR A 154 25.37 -17.75 6.13
C TYR A 154 24.69 -17.38 4.82
N ALA A 155 23.37 -17.49 4.85
CA ALA A 155 22.47 -16.94 3.82
C ALA A 155 21.56 -15.93 4.49
N SER A 156 21.28 -14.83 3.80
CA SER A 156 20.38 -13.79 4.26
C SER A 156 19.46 -13.32 3.13
N VAL A 157 18.23 -12.99 3.49
CA VAL A 157 17.24 -12.43 2.55
C VAL A 157 16.74 -11.13 3.13
N GLN A 158 16.84 -10.05 2.36
CA GLN A 158 16.25 -8.76 2.70
C GLN A 158 14.92 -8.57 1.97
N ASN A 159 14.00 -7.87 2.60
CA ASN A 159 12.63 -7.63 2.11
C ASN A 159 11.93 -8.93 1.70
N LEU A 160 11.95 -9.92 2.62
CA LEU A 160 11.47 -11.26 2.31
C LEU A 160 9.99 -11.26 1.95
N PHE A 161 9.15 -10.61 2.76
CA PHE A 161 7.71 -10.59 2.56
C PHE A 161 7.06 -9.43 3.31
N THR A 162 5.99 -8.88 2.71
CA THR A 162 5.15 -7.86 3.34
C THR A 162 3.72 -8.38 3.43
N PHE A 163 3.18 -8.40 4.63
CA PHE A 163 1.78 -8.69 4.92
C PHE A 163 1.02 -7.37 4.90
N THR A 164 0.04 -7.23 4.02
CA THR A 164 -0.76 -6.01 3.88
C THR A 164 -2.04 -6.32 3.12
N ASN A 165 -3.07 -5.52 3.34
CA ASN A 165 -4.29 -5.49 2.54
C ASN A 165 -4.26 -4.40 1.46
N TYR A 166 -3.24 -3.54 1.47
CA TYR A 166 -3.07 -2.52 0.45
C TYR A 166 -2.97 -3.12 -0.95
N SER A 167 -3.76 -2.62 -1.87
CA SER A 167 -3.85 -3.17 -3.23
C SER A 167 -2.77 -2.62 -4.18
N GLY A 168 -2.02 -1.60 -3.76
CA GLY A 168 -0.91 -1.02 -4.51
C GLY A 168 0.35 -1.88 -4.49
N MET A 169 1.44 -1.34 -5.04
CA MET A 169 2.69 -2.08 -5.20
C MET A 169 3.45 -2.27 -3.89
N ASP A 170 3.46 -1.25 -3.03
CA ASP A 170 4.14 -1.28 -1.73
C ASP A 170 3.42 -0.34 -0.75
N PRO A 171 3.02 -0.81 0.45
CA PRO A 171 2.38 0.05 1.45
C PRO A 171 3.38 0.98 2.15
N GLU A 172 4.68 0.69 2.10
CA GLU A 172 5.73 1.58 2.59
C GLU A 172 6.01 2.65 1.54
N ILE A 173 5.07 3.58 1.44
CA ILE A 173 5.18 4.69 0.51
C ILE A 173 6.23 5.65 1.06
N GLY A 174 7.38 5.67 0.40
CA GLY A 174 8.43 6.62 0.68
C GLY A 174 7.95 8.04 0.38
N TYR A 175 8.51 8.99 1.10
CA TYR A 175 8.35 10.39 0.79
C TYR A 175 8.89 10.66 -0.61
N GLY A 176 8.00 10.91 -1.55
CA GLY A 176 8.37 11.20 -2.92
C GLY A 176 9.09 12.52 -3.02
N GLY A 177 10.38 12.47 -3.33
CA GLY A 177 11.13 13.63 -3.77
C GLY A 177 11.41 14.72 -2.74
N GLY A 178 11.23 14.47 -1.45
CA GLY A 178 11.60 15.42 -0.39
C GLY A 178 10.53 16.44 0.00
N ASP A 179 9.32 16.30 -0.52
CA ASP A 179 8.18 17.13 -0.13
C ASP A 179 7.34 16.41 0.93
N ASP A 180 7.31 16.93 2.14
CA ASP A 180 6.52 16.41 3.26
C ASP A 180 5.00 16.37 2.97
N TRP A 181 4.56 17.10 1.95
CA TRP A 181 3.17 17.21 1.52
C TRP A 181 2.63 15.96 0.79
N THR A 182 3.49 15.03 0.41
CA THR A 182 3.11 13.80 -0.31
C THR A 182 3.07 12.57 0.58
N SER A 183 3.19 12.74 1.89
CA SER A 183 3.07 11.63 2.84
C SER A 183 1.72 10.94 2.69
N GLY A 184 1.75 9.60 2.56
CA GLY A 184 0.54 8.80 2.39
C GLY A 184 -0.11 8.88 1.00
N ILE A 185 0.52 9.54 0.03
CA ILE A 185 0.06 9.58 -1.36
C ILE A 185 0.92 8.65 -2.20
N ASP A 186 0.33 7.58 -2.72
CA ASP A 186 1.02 6.66 -3.64
C ASP A 186 0.96 7.20 -5.07
N LEU A 187 2.11 7.63 -5.57
CA LEU A 187 2.31 8.09 -6.95
C LEU A 187 2.85 6.98 -7.87
N GLY A 188 2.76 5.71 -7.45
CA GLY A 188 3.27 4.58 -8.21
C GLY A 188 4.73 4.25 -7.90
N TYR A 189 5.10 4.30 -6.63
CA TYR A 189 6.46 3.94 -6.20
C TYR A 189 6.76 2.47 -6.43
N TYR A 190 7.94 2.22 -6.96
CA TYR A 190 8.41 0.86 -7.18
C TYR A 190 8.84 0.22 -5.85
N PRO A 191 8.38 -1.00 -5.56
CA PRO A 191 8.69 -1.66 -4.29
C PRO A 191 10.18 -1.96 -4.13
N GLY A 192 10.65 -1.96 -2.89
CA GLY A 192 12.01 -2.33 -2.54
C GLY A 192 12.36 -3.74 -3.01
N ALA A 193 13.53 -3.88 -3.63
CA ALA A 193 13.97 -5.17 -4.18
C ALA A 193 14.19 -6.22 -3.06
N ARG A 194 13.78 -7.46 -3.32
CA ARG A 194 14.17 -8.59 -2.50
C ARG A 194 15.60 -8.98 -2.84
N THR A 195 16.49 -8.97 -1.82
CA THR A 195 17.92 -9.24 -2.01
C THR A 195 18.31 -10.52 -1.31
N TYR A 196 18.95 -11.42 -2.03
CA TYR A 196 19.52 -12.67 -1.50
C TYR A 196 21.03 -12.51 -1.37
N MET A 197 21.57 -12.79 -0.20
CA MET A 197 22.97 -12.69 0.10
C MET A 197 23.50 -14.01 0.66
N PHE A 198 24.72 -14.36 0.24
CA PHE A 198 25.48 -15.47 0.80
C PHE A 198 26.83 -14.93 1.26
N GLY A 199 27.26 -15.35 2.44
CA GLY A 199 28.50 -14.86 2.99
C GLY A 199 29.27 -15.89 3.78
N VAL A 200 30.55 -15.61 3.93
CA VAL A 200 31.51 -16.41 4.68
C VAL A 200 32.23 -15.52 5.69
N ASN A 201 32.20 -15.90 6.96
CA ASN A 201 33.05 -15.28 8.00
C ASN A 201 34.15 -16.25 8.32
N LEU A 202 35.38 -15.84 8.04
CA LEU A 202 36.60 -16.62 8.28
C LEU A 202 37.51 -15.86 9.23
N LYS A 203 37.97 -16.54 10.30
CA LYS A 203 38.99 -16.02 11.21
C LYS A 203 40.14 -17.04 11.31
N PHE A 204 41.34 -16.55 11.29
CA PHE A 204 42.58 -17.31 11.46
C PHE A 204 43.10 -17.23 12.90
#